data_94405ed3f4b6126f6f35503cebc80d11
#
_entry.id   94405ed3f4b6126f6f35503cebc80d11
#
_cell.length_a   1.000
_cell.length_b   1.000
_cell.length_c   1.000
_cell.angle_alpha   90.00
_cell.angle_beta   90.00
_cell.angle_gamma   90.00
#
_symmetry.space_group_name_H-M   'P 1'
#
loop_
_entity.id
_entity.type
_entity.pdbx_description
1 polymer ?
#
loop_
_entity_poly.entity_id
_entity_poly.type
_entity_poly.pdbx_seq_one_letter_code
_entity_poly.pdbx_strand_id
1 'polypeptide(L)'
;MRVVVYLSTSGVYGDCGGARITESQPLHPRNARAVRRVDAERALTRQARRGLFRLIILRVPGIYSQTRLPLERLRAGTPALAPEHDVHTSHIHAADLAAIALAALRRLRRRVYPRVRIYHASDDSEMKMGDYFDLVADAFGMTRPPRLAREEIAARVSPALLSFMRESRRLDNTRLKRELPIRWQARDVAQGVAAAAARGA
;
A
#
# COMPACT_ATOMS: atom_id res chain seq x y z
N MET A 1 -19.03 18.54 14.91
CA MET A 1 -17.67 18.80 14.39
C MET A 1 -17.47 17.89 13.16
N ARG A 2 -17.01 18.46 12.03
CA ARG A 2 -16.76 17.70 10.80
C ARG A 2 -15.55 16.79 10.97
N VAL A 3 -15.56 15.61 10.31
CA VAL A 3 -14.47 14.64 10.28
C VAL A 3 -14.14 14.27 8.85
N VAL A 4 -12.87 14.09 8.55
CA VAL A 4 -12.36 13.76 7.22
C VAL A 4 -11.40 12.59 7.35
N VAL A 5 -11.59 11.54 6.55
CA VAL A 5 -10.60 10.48 6.33
C VAL A 5 -10.12 10.60 4.90
N TYR A 6 -8.82 10.84 4.72
CA TYR A 6 -8.20 11.01 3.41
C TYR A 6 -7.34 9.78 3.07
N LEU A 7 -7.67 9.13 1.97
CA LEU A 7 -6.87 8.02 1.44
C LEU A 7 -5.73 8.58 0.60
N SER A 8 -4.55 8.64 1.19
CA SER A 8 -3.29 9.01 0.54
C SER A 8 -2.59 7.76 -0.02
N THR A 9 -1.32 7.82 -0.25
CA THR A 9 -0.50 6.70 -0.77
C THR A 9 0.80 6.56 -0.02
N SER A 10 1.33 5.35 0.10
CA SER A 10 2.69 5.10 0.60
C SER A 10 3.78 5.68 -0.32
N GLY A 11 3.47 5.96 -1.60
CA GLY A 11 4.38 6.60 -2.55
C GLY A 11 4.86 8.01 -2.14
N VAL A 12 4.23 8.65 -1.15
CA VAL A 12 4.67 9.95 -0.61
C VAL A 12 6.07 9.90 0.02
N TYR A 13 6.54 8.71 0.41
CA TYR A 13 7.87 8.52 0.98
C TYR A 13 8.98 8.39 -0.07
N GLY A 14 8.64 8.01 -1.32
CA GLY A 14 9.60 7.63 -2.33
C GLY A 14 10.33 6.34 -1.98
N ASP A 15 11.55 6.20 -2.47
CA ASP A 15 12.42 5.07 -2.12
C ASP A 15 13.02 5.24 -0.73
N CYS A 16 13.01 4.17 0.05
CA CYS A 16 13.58 4.10 1.39
C CYS A 16 14.64 2.98 1.51
N GLY A 17 15.15 2.47 0.40
CA GLY A 17 16.17 1.41 0.37
C GLY A 17 15.73 0.11 1.08
N GLY A 18 14.44 -0.19 1.09
CA GLY A 18 13.89 -1.38 1.78
C GLY A 18 13.76 -1.24 3.30
N ALA A 19 14.03 -0.06 3.86
CA ALA A 19 13.89 0.16 5.30
C ALA A 19 12.45 -0.03 5.78
N ARG A 20 12.28 -0.49 7.02
CA ARG A 20 11.00 -0.47 7.73
C ARG A 20 10.79 0.93 8.29
N ILE A 21 9.72 1.59 7.85
CA ILE A 21 9.46 3.01 8.14
C ILE A 21 8.16 3.18 8.94
N THR A 22 8.15 4.20 9.81
CA THR A 22 6.95 4.64 10.53
C THR A 22 6.32 5.85 9.85
N GLU A 23 5.16 6.29 10.31
CA GLU A 23 4.46 7.45 9.77
C GLU A 23 5.20 8.78 9.98
N SER A 24 6.24 8.81 10.80
CA SER A 24 7.13 9.97 11.02
C SER A 24 8.24 10.11 9.97
N GLN A 25 8.44 9.09 9.11
CA GLN A 25 9.40 9.15 8.03
C GLN A 25 9.21 10.41 7.17
N PRO A 26 10.28 11.16 6.84
CA PRO A 26 10.23 12.29 5.92
C PRO A 26 9.65 11.93 4.56
N LEU A 27 8.94 12.88 3.94
CA LEU A 27 8.32 12.68 2.64
C LEU A 27 9.29 13.07 1.51
N HIS A 28 9.55 12.15 0.58
CA HIS A 28 10.42 12.34 -0.57
C HIS A 28 9.74 11.85 -1.86
N PRO A 29 8.62 12.48 -2.30
CA PRO A 29 7.86 12.03 -3.46
C PRO A 29 8.72 12.11 -4.74
N ARG A 30 8.80 11.01 -5.49
CA ARG A 30 9.64 10.88 -6.70
C ARG A 30 8.88 11.02 -8.02
N ASN A 31 7.55 11.12 -7.99
CA ASN A 31 6.72 11.22 -9.18
C ASN A 31 5.57 12.22 -8.98
N ALA A 32 5.03 12.77 -10.08
CA ALA A 32 4.00 13.81 -10.05
C ALA A 32 2.73 13.41 -9.26
N ARG A 33 2.36 12.11 -9.29
CA ARG A 33 1.23 11.60 -8.51
C ARG A 33 1.49 11.71 -7.01
N ALA A 34 2.69 11.30 -6.57
CA ALA A 34 3.08 11.36 -5.16
C ALA A 34 3.22 12.82 -4.67
N VAL A 35 3.77 13.72 -5.49
CA VAL A 35 3.83 15.17 -5.20
C VAL A 35 2.43 15.73 -4.94
N ARG A 36 1.47 15.49 -5.85
CA ARG A 36 0.07 15.94 -5.65
C ARG A 36 -0.55 15.38 -4.37
N ARG A 37 -0.21 14.15 -3.97
CA ARG A 37 -0.69 13.56 -2.70
C ARG A 37 -0.10 14.27 -1.48
N VAL A 38 1.20 14.58 -1.51
CA VAL A 38 1.85 15.37 -0.43
C VAL A 38 1.23 16.75 -0.31
N ASP A 39 0.95 17.43 -1.42
CA ASP A 39 0.32 18.75 -1.41
C ASP A 39 -1.10 18.70 -0.82
N ALA A 40 -1.88 17.66 -1.17
CA ALA A 40 -3.19 17.43 -0.58
C ALA A 40 -3.12 17.13 0.92
N GLU A 41 -2.18 16.27 1.38
CA GLU A 41 -1.95 16.00 2.80
C GLU A 41 -1.62 17.30 3.57
N ARG A 42 -0.74 18.13 3.01
CA ARG A 42 -0.36 19.44 3.60
C ARG A 42 -1.53 20.41 3.67
N ALA A 43 -2.31 20.53 2.59
CA ALA A 43 -3.46 21.41 2.52
C ALA A 43 -4.54 21.00 3.56
N LEU A 44 -4.90 19.71 3.61
CA LEU A 44 -5.87 19.18 4.57
C LEU A 44 -5.38 19.34 6.02
N THR A 45 -4.08 19.09 6.26
CA THR A 45 -3.47 19.24 7.59
C THR A 45 -3.56 20.71 8.07
N ARG A 46 -3.25 21.68 7.19
CA ARG A 46 -3.40 23.11 7.55
C ARG A 46 -4.83 23.46 7.95
N GLN A 47 -5.81 23.00 7.19
CA GLN A 47 -7.23 23.26 7.48
C GLN A 47 -7.70 22.58 8.77
N ALA A 48 -7.29 21.35 9.00
CA ALA A 48 -7.59 20.63 10.25
C ALA A 48 -6.98 21.36 11.47
N ARG A 49 -5.73 21.83 11.37
CA ARG A 49 -5.07 22.59 12.45
C ARG A 49 -5.79 23.92 12.75
N ARG A 50 -6.40 24.56 11.75
CA ARG A 50 -7.25 25.75 11.92
C ARG A 50 -8.62 25.44 12.56
N GLY A 51 -8.93 24.16 12.82
CA GLY A 51 -10.15 23.76 13.50
C GLY A 51 -11.36 23.47 12.63
N LEU A 52 -11.24 23.52 11.29
CA LEU A 52 -12.37 23.31 10.38
C LEU A 52 -12.94 21.88 10.43
N PHE A 53 -12.07 20.89 10.68
CA PHE A 53 -12.44 19.48 10.83
C PHE A 53 -11.33 18.71 11.57
N ARG A 54 -11.60 17.46 11.90
CA ARG A 54 -10.59 16.49 12.34
C ARG A 54 -10.19 15.62 11.15
N LEU A 55 -8.92 15.25 11.06
CA LEU A 55 -8.35 14.57 9.91
C LEU A 55 -7.64 13.27 10.31
N ILE A 56 -7.95 12.20 9.61
CA ILE A 56 -7.08 11.02 9.52
C ILE A 56 -6.60 10.89 8.08
N ILE A 57 -5.29 10.71 7.92
CA ILE A 57 -4.64 10.38 6.67
C ILE A 57 -4.27 8.90 6.71
N LEU A 58 -4.79 8.14 5.75
CA LEU A 58 -4.41 6.74 5.52
C LEU A 58 -3.41 6.70 4.37
N ARG A 59 -2.14 6.38 4.65
CA ARG A 59 -1.13 6.14 3.61
C ARG A 59 -1.23 4.69 3.18
N VAL A 60 -1.85 4.50 2.01
CA VAL A 60 -2.27 3.21 1.48
C VAL A 60 -1.22 2.68 0.50
N PRO A 61 -0.77 1.42 0.65
CA PRO A 61 0.12 0.75 -0.30
C PRO A 61 -0.64 0.11 -1.47
N GLY A 62 -0.15 -1.00 -2.01
CA GLY A 62 -0.82 -1.80 -3.03
C GLY A 62 -2.14 -2.37 -2.51
N ILE A 63 -3.26 -1.97 -3.13
CA ILE A 63 -4.58 -2.52 -2.79
C ILE A 63 -4.84 -3.75 -3.63
N TYR A 64 -5.19 -4.87 -3.01
CA TYR A 64 -5.59 -6.10 -3.69
C TYR A 64 -6.97 -6.59 -3.25
N SER A 65 -7.59 -7.41 -4.08
CA SER A 65 -8.84 -8.14 -3.82
C SER A 65 -8.95 -9.30 -4.80
N GLN A 66 -9.95 -10.16 -4.65
CA GLN A 66 -10.21 -11.25 -5.62
C GLN A 66 -10.24 -10.77 -7.07
N THR A 67 -10.85 -9.61 -7.35
CA THR A 67 -10.95 -9.03 -8.69
C THR A 67 -9.79 -8.09 -9.05
N ARG A 68 -8.81 -7.95 -8.18
CA ARG A 68 -7.70 -7.00 -8.34
C ARG A 68 -6.36 -7.65 -7.99
N LEU A 69 -6.14 -8.83 -8.52
CA LEU A 69 -4.84 -9.52 -8.54
C LEU A 69 -4.12 -9.25 -9.87
N PRO A 70 -2.81 -9.41 -9.95
CA PRO A 70 -2.04 -9.14 -11.17
C PRO A 70 -2.15 -10.25 -12.23
N LEU A 71 -3.32 -10.90 -12.36
CA LEU A 71 -3.51 -12.06 -13.24
C LEU A 71 -3.28 -11.73 -14.71
N GLU A 72 -3.79 -10.59 -15.20
CA GLU A 72 -3.56 -10.11 -16.57
C GLU A 72 -2.07 -9.92 -16.86
N ARG A 73 -1.33 -9.38 -15.90
CA ARG A 73 0.11 -9.21 -16.00
C ARG A 73 0.84 -10.56 -16.09
N LEU A 74 0.41 -11.54 -15.30
CA LEU A 74 0.97 -12.90 -15.34
C LEU A 74 0.66 -13.59 -16.67
N ARG A 75 -0.59 -13.50 -17.17
CA ARG A 75 -0.97 -14.03 -18.49
C ARG A 75 -0.15 -13.43 -19.62
N ALA A 76 0.16 -12.14 -19.52
CA ALA A 76 0.99 -11.45 -20.52
C ALA A 76 2.48 -11.76 -20.40
N GLY A 77 2.92 -12.59 -19.44
CA GLY A 77 4.33 -12.90 -19.22
C GLY A 77 5.17 -11.66 -18.86
N THR A 78 4.55 -10.61 -18.27
CA THR A 78 5.26 -9.37 -17.93
C THR A 78 6.33 -9.66 -16.88
N PRO A 79 7.61 -9.32 -17.10
CA PRO A 79 8.69 -9.73 -16.23
C PRO A 79 8.64 -9.04 -14.85
N ALA A 80 9.28 -9.67 -13.88
CA ALA A 80 9.61 -9.12 -12.57
C ALA A 80 11.12 -8.90 -12.43
N LEU A 81 11.53 -8.09 -11.47
CA LEU A 81 12.95 -7.86 -11.19
C LEU A 81 13.61 -9.14 -10.67
N ALA A 82 14.87 -9.34 -11.07
CA ALA A 82 15.73 -10.36 -10.49
C ALA A 82 15.89 -10.14 -8.96
N PRO A 83 16.05 -11.17 -8.15
CA PRO A 83 16.00 -11.09 -6.69
C PRO A 83 16.93 -10.04 -6.06
N GLU A 84 18.12 -9.84 -6.66
CA GLU A 84 19.12 -8.86 -6.23
C GLU A 84 18.71 -7.40 -6.51
N HIS A 85 17.84 -7.20 -7.50
CA HIS A 85 17.32 -5.88 -7.90
C HIS A 85 15.90 -5.61 -7.38
N ASP A 86 15.26 -6.60 -6.76
CA ASP A 86 13.85 -6.55 -6.40
C ASP A 86 13.60 -5.66 -5.18
N VAL A 87 12.38 -5.12 -5.11
CA VAL A 87 11.98 -4.10 -4.15
C VAL A 87 10.92 -4.62 -3.18
N HIS A 88 11.04 -4.23 -1.90
CA HIS A 88 9.98 -4.51 -0.94
C HIS A 88 8.72 -3.73 -1.26
N THR A 89 7.58 -4.42 -1.18
CA THR A 89 6.25 -3.85 -1.37
C THR A 89 5.34 -4.22 -0.22
N SER A 90 4.50 -3.29 0.20
CA SER A 90 3.46 -3.51 1.19
C SER A 90 2.10 -3.58 0.53
N HIS A 91 1.15 -4.25 1.16
CA HIS A 91 -0.18 -4.50 0.61
C HIS A 91 -1.29 -4.21 1.61
N ILE A 92 -2.53 -4.17 1.14
CA ILE A 92 -3.75 -4.15 1.94
C ILE A 92 -4.91 -4.76 1.16
N HIS A 93 -5.67 -5.64 1.78
CA HIS A 93 -6.91 -6.14 1.19
C HIS A 93 -7.98 -5.04 1.15
N ALA A 94 -8.72 -4.94 0.05
CA ALA A 94 -9.70 -3.87 -0.16
C ALA A 94 -10.76 -3.78 0.94
N ALA A 95 -11.26 -4.93 1.43
CA ALA A 95 -12.23 -4.96 2.52
C ALA A 95 -11.62 -4.49 3.86
N ASP A 96 -10.36 -4.82 4.13
CA ASP A 96 -9.66 -4.36 5.33
C ASP A 96 -9.40 -2.85 5.27
N LEU A 97 -9.07 -2.31 4.10
CA LEU A 97 -8.96 -0.85 3.92
C LEU A 97 -10.29 -0.15 4.20
N ALA A 98 -11.41 -0.72 3.76
CA ALA A 98 -12.73 -0.19 4.05
C ALA A 98 -13.04 -0.24 5.56
N ALA A 99 -12.72 -1.35 6.24
CA ALA A 99 -12.86 -1.50 7.69
C ALA A 99 -12.00 -0.49 8.45
N ILE A 100 -10.74 -0.27 8.02
CA ILE A 100 -9.83 0.75 8.56
C ILE A 100 -10.45 2.15 8.43
N ALA A 101 -10.97 2.50 7.25
CA ALA A 101 -11.58 3.81 7.01
C ALA A 101 -12.81 4.04 7.92
N LEU A 102 -13.65 3.04 8.10
CA LEU A 102 -14.81 3.11 9.01
C LEU A 102 -14.39 3.21 10.48
N ALA A 103 -13.39 2.44 10.91
CA ALA A 103 -12.84 2.52 12.27
C ALA A 103 -12.22 3.91 12.53
N ALA A 104 -11.51 4.46 11.55
CA ALA A 104 -10.94 5.80 11.61
C ALA A 104 -12.03 6.88 11.77
N LEU A 105 -13.12 6.81 11.00
CA LEU A 105 -14.27 7.72 11.15
C LEU A 105 -14.89 7.65 12.53
N ARG A 106 -15.10 6.45 13.08
CA ARG A 106 -15.63 6.25 14.43
C ARG A 106 -14.69 6.81 15.50
N ARG A 107 -13.38 6.62 15.32
CA ARG A 107 -12.35 7.11 16.26
C ARG A 107 -12.29 8.63 16.29
N LEU A 108 -12.41 9.32 15.16
CA LEU A 108 -12.39 10.79 15.06
C LEU A 108 -13.56 11.46 15.80
N ARG A 109 -14.66 10.77 16.03
CA ARG A 109 -15.81 11.30 16.79
C ARG A 109 -15.51 11.46 18.27
N ARG A 110 -14.48 10.78 18.81
CA ARG A 110 -14.10 10.89 20.23
C ARG A 110 -13.31 12.18 20.48
N ARG A 111 -13.77 13.03 21.43
CA ARG A 111 -13.18 14.35 21.72
C ARG A 111 -11.70 14.33 22.09
N VAL A 112 -11.20 13.26 22.69
CA VAL A 112 -9.82 13.12 23.21
C VAL A 112 -8.79 12.79 22.11
N TYR A 113 -9.22 12.68 20.85
CA TYR A 113 -8.36 12.25 19.75
C TYR A 113 -7.62 13.44 19.11
N PRO A 114 -6.35 13.29 18.66
CA PRO A 114 -5.62 14.36 17.98
C PRO A 114 -6.37 14.92 16.78
N ARG A 115 -6.22 16.23 16.50
CA ARG A 115 -6.86 16.88 15.34
C ARG A 115 -6.42 16.27 14.00
N VAL A 116 -5.16 15.83 13.94
CA VAL A 116 -4.58 15.18 12.74
C VAL A 116 -3.92 13.89 13.19
N ARG A 117 -4.21 12.79 12.49
CA ARG A 117 -3.56 11.51 12.71
C ARG A 117 -3.22 10.87 11.37
N ILE A 118 -2.08 10.21 11.30
CA ILE A 118 -1.62 9.49 10.10
C ILE A 118 -1.45 8.02 10.45
N TYR A 119 -1.86 7.13 9.55
CA TYR A 119 -1.68 5.69 9.67
C TYR A 119 -1.13 5.09 8.37
N HIS A 120 -0.26 4.12 8.50
CA HIS A 120 0.03 3.16 7.46
C HIS A 120 -1.14 2.17 7.38
N ALA A 121 -1.95 2.27 6.33
CA ALA A 121 -3.06 1.34 6.09
C ALA A 121 -2.56 0.13 5.30
N SER A 122 -1.70 -0.68 5.93
CA SER A 122 -1.11 -1.90 5.36
C SER A 122 -1.43 -3.13 6.20
N ASP A 123 -1.46 -4.29 5.56
CA ASP A 123 -1.44 -5.60 6.22
C ASP A 123 -0.04 -5.94 6.78
N ASP A 124 0.17 -7.17 7.21
CA ASP A 124 1.42 -7.65 7.81
C ASP A 124 2.43 -8.20 6.78
N SER A 125 2.17 -8.01 5.49
CA SER A 125 3.07 -8.50 4.44
C SER A 125 4.37 -7.73 4.37
N GLU A 126 5.48 -8.46 4.39
CA GLU A 126 6.84 -7.95 4.18
C GLU A 126 7.52 -8.77 3.08
N MET A 127 7.10 -8.64 1.84
CA MET A 127 7.67 -9.38 0.72
C MET A 127 8.20 -8.47 -0.38
N LYS A 128 9.01 -9.03 -1.27
CA LYS A 128 9.44 -8.36 -2.48
C LYS A 128 8.34 -8.43 -3.54
N MET A 129 8.39 -7.52 -4.49
CA MET A 129 7.36 -7.41 -5.54
C MET A 129 7.30 -8.67 -6.42
N GLY A 130 8.45 -9.23 -6.77
CA GLY A 130 8.50 -10.44 -7.56
C GLY A 130 7.99 -11.66 -6.80
N ASP A 131 8.29 -11.76 -5.49
CA ASP A 131 7.78 -12.85 -4.64
C ASP A 131 6.25 -12.78 -4.53
N TYR A 132 5.67 -11.57 -4.51
CA TYR A 132 4.23 -11.40 -4.59
C TYR A 132 3.64 -11.93 -5.91
N PHE A 133 4.33 -11.71 -7.04
CA PHE A 133 3.87 -12.25 -8.33
C PHE A 133 4.01 -13.77 -8.40
N ASP A 134 5.08 -14.33 -7.85
CA ASP A 134 5.27 -15.78 -7.76
C ASP A 134 4.17 -16.42 -6.89
N LEU A 135 3.87 -15.82 -5.73
CA LEU A 135 2.79 -16.25 -4.84
C LEU A 135 1.43 -16.29 -5.57
N VAL A 136 1.11 -15.25 -6.36
CA VAL A 136 -0.14 -15.22 -7.13
C VAL A 136 -0.12 -16.25 -8.25
N ALA A 137 1.00 -16.39 -8.97
CA ALA A 137 1.13 -17.38 -10.05
C ALA A 137 0.91 -18.79 -9.51
N ASP A 138 1.57 -19.16 -8.42
CA ASP A 138 1.44 -20.48 -7.79
C ASP A 138 0.01 -20.76 -7.33
N ALA A 139 -0.64 -19.78 -6.67
CA ALA A 139 -1.99 -19.95 -6.15
C ALA A 139 -3.05 -20.14 -7.25
N PHE A 140 -2.81 -19.63 -8.46
CA PHE A 140 -3.71 -19.74 -9.61
C PHE A 140 -3.24 -20.72 -10.68
N GLY A 141 -2.23 -21.55 -10.41
CA GLY A 141 -1.68 -22.53 -11.36
C GLY A 141 -1.09 -21.89 -12.62
N MET A 142 -0.55 -20.68 -12.52
CA MET A 142 0.01 -19.93 -13.64
C MET A 142 1.54 -20.01 -13.65
N THR A 143 2.13 -19.80 -14.82
CA THR A 143 3.59 -19.69 -14.95
C THR A 143 4.08 -18.45 -14.20
N ARG A 144 5.13 -18.62 -13.37
CA ARG A 144 5.81 -17.50 -12.70
C ARG A 144 6.42 -16.55 -13.73
N PRO A 145 6.42 -15.23 -13.49
CA PRO A 145 6.99 -14.27 -14.42
C PRO A 145 8.51 -14.44 -14.56
N PRO A 146 9.07 -14.22 -15.75
CA PRO A 146 10.53 -14.22 -15.92
C PRO A 146 11.17 -13.15 -15.06
N ARG A 147 12.34 -13.45 -14.49
CA ARG A 147 13.12 -12.51 -13.66
C ARG A 147 14.21 -11.88 -14.51
N LEU A 148 14.25 -10.56 -14.59
CA LEU A 148 15.17 -9.80 -15.40
C LEU A 148 15.95 -8.76 -14.57
N ALA A 149 17.14 -8.43 -15.03
CA ALA A 149 17.91 -7.32 -14.49
C ALA A 149 17.17 -5.98 -14.70
N ARG A 150 17.50 -4.97 -13.90
CA ARG A 150 16.82 -3.66 -13.90
C ARG A 150 16.90 -2.95 -15.26
N GLU A 151 18.02 -3.10 -15.94
CA GLU A 151 18.30 -2.48 -17.24
C GLU A 151 17.42 -3.08 -18.34
N GLU A 152 17.24 -4.40 -18.32
CA GLU A 152 16.44 -5.14 -19.29
C GLU A 152 14.94 -4.91 -19.10
N ILE A 153 14.49 -4.81 -17.83
CA ILE A 153 13.07 -4.66 -17.54
C ILE A 153 12.56 -3.27 -17.94
N ALA A 154 13.43 -2.25 -17.92
CA ALA A 154 13.05 -0.88 -18.23
C ALA A 154 12.48 -0.73 -19.66
N ALA A 155 12.94 -1.55 -20.61
CA ALA A 155 12.44 -1.58 -21.98
C ALA A 155 11.17 -2.40 -22.18
N ARG A 156 10.76 -3.20 -21.17
CA ARG A 156 9.68 -4.20 -21.30
C ARG A 156 8.43 -3.89 -20.47
N VAL A 157 8.49 -2.88 -19.60
CA VAL A 157 7.38 -2.50 -18.74
C VAL A 157 6.96 -1.06 -18.93
N SER A 158 5.72 -0.73 -18.59
CA SER A 158 5.25 0.65 -18.67
C SER A 158 6.02 1.57 -17.71
N PRO A 159 6.17 2.88 -18.04
CA PRO A 159 6.79 3.85 -17.13
C PRO A 159 6.14 3.90 -15.75
N ALA A 160 4.82 3.69 -15.67
CA ALA A 160 4.09 3.64 -14.41
C ALA A 160 4.55 2.45 -13.56
N LEU A 161 4.66 1.25 -14.15
CA LEU A 161 5.12 0.06 -13.45
C LEU A 161 6.59 0.19 -13.05
N LEU A 162 7.44 0.70 -13.94
CA LEU A 162 8.85 0.95 -13.65
C LEU A 162 9.03 1.91 -12.45
N SER A 163 8.13 2.89 -12.30
CA SER A 163 8.18 3.81 -11.15
C SER A 163 7.96 3.10 -9.82
N PHE A 164 7.10 2.06 -9.78
CA PHE A 164 6.92 1.24 -8.58
C PHE A 164 8.12 0.32 -8.31
N MET A 165 8.77 -0.19 -9.35
CA MET A 165 9.95 -1.05 -9.24
C MET A 165 11.23 -0.30 -8.81
N ARG A 166 11.16 1.02 -8.65
CA ARG A 166 12.25 1.89 -8.19
C ARG A 166 12.12 2.33 -6.73
N GLU A 167 11.06 1.95 -6.05
CA GLU A 167 10.78 2.39 -4.69
C GLU A 167 10.62 1.17 -3.77
N SER A 168 11.57 0.99 -2.85
CA SER A 168 11.60 -0.12 -1.89
C SER A 168 11.36 0.41 -0.47
N ARG A 169 10.32 -0.11 0.22
CA ARG A 169 10.00 0.25 1.61
C ARG A 169 9.09 -0.78 2.25
N ARG A 170 9.20 -0.92 3.57
CA ARG A 170 8.31 -1.73 4.40
C ARG A 170 7.56 -0.81 5.37
N LEU A 171 6.24 -0.90 5.40
CA LEU A 171 5.41 -0.03 6.23
C LEU A 171 5.17 -0.66 7.60
N ASP A 172 5.59 0.03 8.67
CA ASP A 172 5.22 -0.35 10.03
C ASP A 172 3.77 0.04 10.30
N ASN A 173 2.89 -0.93 10.55
CA ASN A 173 1.46 -0.72 10.84
C ASN A 173 1.12 -0.83 12.35
N THR A 174 2.13 -0.84 13.21
CA THR A 174 1.97 -1.00 14.67
C THR A 174 1.03 0.05 15.25
N ARG A 175 1.15 1.30 14.81
CA ARG A 175 0.28 2.39 15.26
C ARG A 175 -1.18 2.12 14.89
N LEU A 176 -1.43 1.71 13.65
CA LEU A 176 -2.78 1.35 13.18
C LEU A 176 -3.40 0.28 14.09
N LYS A 177 -2.69 -0.83 14.29
CA LYS A 177 -3.16 -1.98 15.09
C LYS A 177 -3.44 -1.61 16.56
N ARG A 178 -2.59 -0.78 17.14
CA ARG A 178 -2.75 -0.33 18.54
C ARG A 178 -3.95 0.60 18.72
N GLU A 179 -4.24 1.46 17.74
CA GLU A 179 -5.18 2.54 17.92
C GLU A 179 -6.56 2.29 17.27
N LEU A 180 -6.65 1.41 16.29
CA LEU A 180 -7.90 1.09 15.61
C LEU A 180 -8.26 -0.40 15.79
N PRO A 181 -9.47 -0.72 16.30
CA PRO A 181 -9.93 -2.09 16.41
C PRO A 181 -10.32 -2.61 15.03
N ILE A 182 -9.46 -3.37 14.37
CA ILE A 182 -9.69 -3.96 13.07
C ILE A 182 -9.91 -5.47 13.20
N ARG A 183 -10.98 -5.97 12.60
CA ARG A 183 -11.17 -7.38 12.30
C ARG A 183 -10.63 -7.61 10.90
N TRP A 184 -9.46 -8.25 10.80
CA TRP A 184 -8.81 -8.53 9.53
C TRP A 184 -9.53 -9.62 8.75
N GLN A 185 -9.78 -9.39 7.47
CA GLN A 185 -10.21 -10.40 6.52
C GLN A 185 -9.00 -11.18 5.97
N ALA A 186 -7.88 -10.48 5.77
CA ALA A 186 -6.61 -11.09 5.44
C ALA A 186 -5.48 -10.37 6.21
N ARG A 187 -4.81 -11.06 7.11
CA ARG A 187 -3.70 -10.48 7.89
C ARG A 187 -2.48 -10.18 7.03
N ASP A 188 -2.31 -10.94 5.98
CA ASP A 188 -1.25 -10.79 4.99
C ASP A 188 -1.76 -11.14 3.59
N VAL A 189 -0.96 -10.79 2.59
CA VAL A 189 -1.33 -11.00 1.19
C VAL A 189 -1.41 -12.49 0.85
N ALA A 190 -0.65 -13.37 1.51
CA ALA A 190 -0.71 -14.81 1.24
C ALA A 190 -2.07 -15.39 1.61
N GLN A 191 -2.60 -15.04 2.79
CA GLN A 191 -3.96 -15.42 3.19
C GLN A 191 -5.02 -14.89 2.22
N GLY A 192 -4.88 -13.63 1.80
CA GLY A 192 -5.83 -13.01 0.87
C GLY A 192 -5.81 -13.62 -0.53
N VAL A 193 -4.63 -13.96 -1.05
CA VAL A 193 -4.45 -14.63 -2.35
C VAL A 193 -5.00 -16.06 -2.29
N ALA A 194 -4.68 -16.84 -1.25
CA ALA A 194 -5.20 -18.19 -1.06
C ALA A 194 -6.74 -18.20 -0.99
N ALA A 195 -7.33 -17.26 -0.23
CA ALA A 195 -8.79 -17.12 -0.16
C ALA A 195 -9.43 -16.69 -1.48
N ALA A 196 -8.72 -15.93 -2.32
CA ALA A 196 -9.19 -15.54 -3.65
C ALA A 196 -9.14 -16.71 -4.62
N ALA A 197 -8.07 -17.50 -4.62
CA ALA A 197 -7.91 -18.70 -5.44
C ALA A 197 -8.99 -19.76 -5.14
N ALA A 198 -9.24 -20.02 -3.85
CA ALA A 198 -10.27 -20.98 -3.42
C ALA A 198 -11.71 -20.59 -3.84
N ARG A 199 -11.97 -19.31 -4.13
CA ARG A 199 -13.28 -18.82 -4.61
C ARG A 199 -13.38 -18.71 -6.11
N GLY A 200 -12.27 -18.80 -6.83
CA GLY A 200 -12.21 -18.74 -8.30
C GLY A 200 -12.05 -20.13 -8.96
N ALA A 201 -11.86 -21.18 -8.14
CA ALA A 201 -11.93 -22.57 -8.53
C ALA A 201 -13.39 -23.06 -8.38
#